data_c15f29290b22ec281dc59a4970b03589
#
_entry.id   c15f29290b22ec281dc59a4970b03589
#
_cell.length_a   1.000
_cell.length_b   1.000
_cell.length_c   1.000
_cell.angle_alpha   90.00
_cell.angle_beta   90.00
_cell.angle_gamma   90.00
#
_symmetry.space_group_name_H-M   'P 1'
#
loop_
_entity.id
_entity.type
_entity.pdbx_description
1 polymer ?
#
loop_
_entity_poly.entity_id
_entity_poly.type
_entity_poly.pdbx_seq_one_letter_code
_entity_poly.pdbx_strand_id
1 'polypeptide(L)'
;MLRRTLFVGAAAMASVLAVAAAPASAQIKIGSAGPMTGEYASFGKQLQDGAQQAVADINAKGGVLGKKLVLEIGDDACDPKQAVSVANKFADDGVKFVAGHFCSSSSIPASKVYTEEGILQITPASTNPKFTDEGAWNTFRTCGRDDQQGEVAGHTIATEYKDRKVAILQDNTTYGKGIADETKKFMNAAGKKEAMYQAYVPGESDYTALVSRLKEAGINLVYFGGYHKEIGQIVKQAAQQGLKATYLGPDSLVTKEFWQISGPAGEGVMMTFPADPRNLPSAKAVVDEFKKKGIDPEGYVLYTYAAVQVWAEAATKANTTDPKKVAAELKSGGPWPTVLGNISYNKKGDVTKANYVWYIWHDGNYHQM
;
A
#
# COMPACT_ATOMS: atom_id res chain seq x y z
N MET A 1 -80.79 -40.29 44.34
CA MET A 1 -80.15 -40.39 42.97
C MET A 1 -78.98 -39.41 42.98
N LEU A 2 -77.74 -39.91 43.18
CA LEU A 2 -76.53 -39.12 43.24
C LEU A 2 -75.91 -39.10 41.84
N ARG A 3 -75.66 -37.93 41.21
CA ARG A 3 -74.84 -37.76 40.00
C ARG A 3 -73.44 -37.35 40.46
N ARG A 4 -72.42 -38.22 40.20
CA ARG A 4 -71.01 -37.93 40.32
C ARG A 4 -70.53 -37.25 39.10
N THR A 5 -69.99 -36.05 39.19
CA THR A 5 -69.27 -35.35 38.12
C THR A 5 -67.80 -35.60 38.28
N LEU A 6 -67.21 -36.24 37.26
CA LEU A 6 -65.74 -36.42 37.15
C LEU A 6 -65.11 -35.13 36.57
N PHE A 7 -64.16 -34.58 37.30
CA PHE A 7 -63.25 -33.53 36.78
C PHE A 7 -62.01 -34.22 36.18
N VAL A 8 -61.80 -34.04 34.87
CA VAL A 8 -60.56 -34.43 34.19
C VAL A 8 -59.69 -33.19 34.18
N GLY A 9 -58.58 -33.22 34.95
CA GLY A 9 -57.58 -32.19 34.95
C GLY A 9 -56.58 -32.40 33.79
N ALA A 10 -56.56 -31.46 32.83
CA ALA A 10 -55.52 -31.40 31.80
C ALA A 10 -54.28 -30.65 32.31
N ALA A 11 -53.21 -31.38 32.55
CA ALA A 11 -51.90 -30.79 32.85
C ALA A 11 -51.23 -30.35 31.53
N ALA A 12 -51.17 -29.05 31.25
CA ALA A 12 -50.39 -28.48 30.17
C ALA A 12 -48.91 -28.38 30.54
N MET A 13 -48.05 -29.25 30.00
CA MET A 13 -46.60 -29.13 30.06
C MET A 13 -46.15 -27.99 29.15
N ALA A 14 -45.78 -26.85 29.75
CA ALA A 14 -45.09 -25.75 29.06
C ALA A 14 -43.62 -26.13 28.90
N SER A 15 -43.19 -26.57 27.70
CA SER A 15 -41.79 -26.76 27.32
C SER A 15 -41.14 -25.40 27.12
N VAL A 16 -40.36 -24.91 28.08
CA VAL A 16 -39.52 -23.72 27.91
C VAL A 16 -38.33 -24.11 27.05
N LEU A 17 -38.36 -23.74 25.77
CA LEU A 17 -37.18 -23.75 24.93
C LEU A 17 -36.21 -22.66 25.42
N ALA A 18 -35.20 -23.04 26.17
CA ALA A 18 -34.04 -22.21 26.46
C ALA A 18 -33.26 -22.03 25.17
N VAL A 19 -33.49 -20.93 24.47
CA VAL A 19 -32.61 -20.46 23.40
C VAL A 19 -31.28 -20.09 24.08
N ALA A 20 -30.29 -20.98 24.03
CA ALA A 20 -28.95 -20.67 24.44
C ALA A 20 -28.42 -19.56 23.48
N ALA A 21 -28.41 -18.32 23.98
CA ALA A 21 -27.71 -17.23 23.32
C ALA A 21 -26.22 -17.64 23.27
N ALA A 22 -25.76 -18.05 22.10
CA ALA A 22 -24.32 -18.25 21.90
C ALA A 22 -23.60 -16.96 22.30
N PRO A 23 -22.56 -17.03 23.13
CA PRO A 23 -21.82 -15.85 23.50
C PRO A 23 -21.36 -15.14 22.23
N ALA A 24 -21.68 -13.87 22.09
CA ALA A 24 -21.17 -13.03 20.99
C ALA A 24 -19.63 -13.18 21.00
N SER A 25 -19.09 -13.91 20.03
CA SER A 25 -17.64 -14.11 19.94
C SER A 25 -17.02 -12.73 19.82
N ALA A 26 -16.17 -12.35 20.78
CA ALA A 26 -15.49 -11.07 20.76
C ALA A 26 -14.77 -10.89 19.42
N GLN A 27 -15.10 -9.85 18.69
CA GLN A 27 -14.51 -9.53 17.39
C GLN A 27 -13.12 -8.92 17.58
N ILE A 28 -12.25 -9.07 16.58
CA ILE A 28 -10.96 -8.41 16.54
C ILE A 28 -11.06 -7.23 15.56
N LYS A 29 -10.87 -6.02 16.06
CA LYS A 29 -10.83 -4.83 15.23
C LYS A 29 -9.45 -4.66 14.61
N ILE A 30 -9.41 -4.44 13.30
CA ILE A 30 -8.22 -4.09 12.53
C ILE A 30 -8.53 -2.86 11.68
N GLY A 31 -7.52 -2.07 11.36
CA GLY A 31 -7.64 -0.88 10.53
C GLY A 31 -7.04 -1.06 9.15
N SER A 32 -7.56 -0.32 8.17
CA SER A 32 -6.84 0.00 6.94
C SER A 32 -6.92 1.49 6.71
N ALA A 33 -5.77 2.14 6.50
CA ALA A 33 -5.67 3.58 6.36
C ALA A 33 -4.88 3.99 5.12
N GLY A 34 -5.33 5.06 4.50
CA GLY A 34 -4.73 5.63 3.30
C GLY A 34 -5.56 6.79 2.77
N PRO A 35 -5.24 7.35 1.60
CA PRO A 35 -5.98 8.45 0.99
C PRO A 35 -7.29 7.95 0.37
N MET A 36 -8.31 7.75 1.19
CA MET A 36 -9.62 7.28 0.70
C MET A 36 -10.34 8.36 -0.10
N THR A 37 -9.98 9.63 0.13
CA THR A 37 -10.43 10.80 -0.61
C THR A 37 -9.26 11.63 -1.11
N GLY A 38 -9.53 12.65 -1.93
CA GLY A 38 -8.52 13.58 -2.45
C GLY A 38 -7.82 13.08 -3.72
N GLU A 39 -6.65 13.64 -3.96
CA GLU A 39 -5.93 13.50 -5.24
C GLU A 39 -5.35 12.10 -5.49
N TYR A 40 -5.18 11.30 -4.44
CA TYR A 40 -4.60 9.96 -4.50
C TYR A 40 -5.60 8.87 -4.12
N ALA A 41 -6.91 9.17 -4.24
CA ALA A 41 -8.00 8.27 -3.85
C ALA A 41 -7.98 6.92 -4.59
N SER A 42 -7.42 6.85 -5.79
CA SER A 42 -7.22 5.60 -6.51
C SER A 42 -6.37 4.59 -5.71
N PHE A 43 -5.34 5.07 -5.00
CA PHE A 43 -4.54 4.22 -4.12
C PHE A 43 -5.27 3.87 -2.82
N GLY A 44 -6.05 4.78 -2.25
CA GLY A 44 -6.93 4.47 -1.13
C GLY A 44 -7.88 3.34 -1.47
N LYS A 45 -8.46 3.36 -2.67
CA LYS A 45 -9.31 2.29 -3.20
C LYS A 45 -8.56 0.95 -3.30
N GLN A 46 -7.32 0.95 -3.78
CA GLN A 46 -6.50 -0.26 -3.85
C GLN A 46 -6.28 -0.86 -2.45
N LEU A 47 -5.96 -0.03 -1.44
CA LEU A 47 -5.80 -0.49 -0.07
C LEU A 47 -7.11 -1.06 0.49
N GLN A 48 -8.21 -0.34 0.30
CA GLN A 48 -9.52 -0.76 0.76
C GLN A 48 -9.93 -2.11 0.15
N ASP A 49 -9.80 -2.27 -1.16
CA ASP A 49 -10.16 -3.50 -1.86
C ASP A 49 -9.34 -4.70 -1.34
N GLY A 50 -8.02 -4.53 -1.20
CA GLY A 50 -7.13 -5.55 -0.68
C GLY A 50 -7.49 -5.97 0.75
N ALA A 51 -7.68 -5.00 1.65
CA ALA A 51 -8.01 -5.25 3.04
C ALA A 51 -9.39 -5.90 3.21
N GLN A 52 -10.41 -5.41 2.50
CA GLN A 52 -11.77 -5.97 2.54
C GLN A 52 -11.81 -7.41 2.06
N GLN A 53 -11.11 -7.74 0.96
CA GLN A 53 -11.05 -9.10 0.46
C GLN A 53 -10.32 -10.02 1.43
N ALA A 54 -9.19 -9.60 1.99
CA ALA A 54 -8.44 -10.39 2.96
C ALA A 54 -9.27 -10.70 4.22
N VAL A 55 -9.97 -9.68 4.74
CA VAL A 55 -10.87 -9.86 5.89
C VAL A 55 -12.01 -10.82 5.56
N ALA A 56 -12.61 -10.70 4.39
CA ALA A 56 -13.68 -11.61 3.95
C ALA A 56 -13.19 -13.06 3.91
N ASP A 57 -12.04 -13.31 3.30
CA ASP A 57 -11.46 -14.65 3.14
C ASP A 57 -11.03 -15.27 4.48
N ILE A 58 -10.42 -14.48 5.36
CA ILE A 58 -10.03 -14.93 6.70
C ILE A 58 -11.27 -15.25 7.51
N ASN A 59 -12.29 -14.39 7.44
CA ASN A 59 -13.55 -14.59 8.12
C ASN A 59 -14.32 -15.82 7.62
N ALA A 60 -14.29 -16.10 6.32
CA ALA A 60 -14.89 -17.30 5.73
C ALA A 60 -14.24 -18.58 6.30
N LYS A 61 -12.93 -18.54 6.62
CA LYS A 61 -12.16 -19.64 7.21
C LYS A 61 -12.27 -19.73 8.75
N GLY A 62 -13.12 -18.92 9.40
CA GLY A 62 -13.33 -18.95 10.85
C GLY A 62 -12.70 -17.78 11.61
N GLY A 63 -12.00 -16.87 10.94
CA GLY A 63 -11.35 -15.73 11.55
C GLY A 63 -9.98 -16.05 12.13
N VAL A 64 -9.51 -15.22 13.04
CA VAL A 64 -8.23 -15.40 13.75
C VAL A 64 -8.51 -15.88 15.18
N LEU A 65 -7.93 -17.00 15.58
CA LEU A 65 -8.16 -17.63 16.90
C LEU A 65 -9.66 -17.83 17.19
N GLY A 66 -10.45 -18.22 16.17
CA GLY A 66 -11.89 -18.41 16.28
C GLY A 66 -12.72 -17.12 16.37
N LYS A 67 -12.12 -15.95 16.19
CA LYS A 67 -12.78 -14.64 16.25
C LYS A 67 -12.81 -13.99 14.88
N LYS A 68 -13.97 -13.43 14.52
CA LYS A 68 -14.09 -12.68 13.24
C LYS A 68 -13.35 -11.35 13.32
N LEU A 69 -12.77 -10.95 12.19
CA LEU A 69 -12.18 -9.64 12.00
C LEU A 69 -13.26 -8.61 11.65
N VAL A 70 -13.14 -7.42 12.20
CA VAL A 70 -13.90 -6.22 11.80
C VAL A 70 -12.91 -5.21 11.27
N LEU A 71 -13.12 -4.75 10.03
CA LEU A 71 -12.26 -3.78 9.37
C LEU A 71 -12.82 -2.36 9.56
N GLU A 72 -11.99 -1.49 10.09
CA GLU A 72 -12.24 -0.06 10.15
C GLU A 72 -11.40 0.64 9.07
N ILE A 73 -12.00 1.58 8.35
CA ILE A 73 -11.33 2.35 7.29
C ILE A 73 -11.02 3.74 7.80
N GLY A 74 -9.77 4.17 7.63
CA GLY A 74 -9.31 5.51 7.97
C GLY A 74 -8.86 6.27 6.72
N ASP A 75 -9.39 7.48 6.55
CA ASP A 75 -9.00 8.37 5.48
C ASP A 75 -7.97 9.40 6.00
N ASP A 76 -6.76 9.33 5.47
CA ASP A 76 -5.69 10.28 5.80
C ASP A 76 -5.42 11.31 4.70
N ALA A 77 -6.06 11.18 3.54
CA ALA A 77 -5.88 12.04 2.36
C ALA A 77 -4.39 12.33 2.01
N CYS A 78 -3.45 11.46 2.42
CA CYS A 78 -1.99 11.68 2.39
C CYS A 78 -1.51 12.89 3.19
N ASP A 79 -2.34 13.44 4.08
CA ASP A 79 -1.97 14.52 4.98
C ASP A 79 -1.40 13.95 6.30
N PRO A 80 -0.19 14.38 6.72
CA PRO A 80 0.44 13.83 7.92
C PRO A 80 -0.32 14.14 9.22
N LYS A 81 -1.05 15.26 9.29
CA LYS A 81 -1.83 15.61 10.48
C LYS A 81 -3.11 14.78 10.53
N GLN A 82 -3.75 14.59 9.39
CA GLN A 82 -4.93 13.73 9.30
C GLN A 82 -4.56 12.27 9.59
N ALA A 83 -3.39 11.81 9.16
CA ALA A 83 -2.88 10.47 9.49
C ALA A 83 -2.72 10.25 11.00
N VAL A 84 -2.20 11.26 11.73
CA VAL A 84 -2.13 11.24 13.20
C VAL A 84 -3.54 11.18 13.82
N SER A 85 -4.50 11.94 13.28
CA SER A 85 -5.89 11.92 13.78
C SER A 85 -6.55 10.56 13.55
N VAL A 86 -6.32 9.93 12.39
CA VAL A 86 -6.77 8.55 12.10
C VAL A 86 -6.14 7.55 13.06
N ALA A 87 -4.84 7.70 13.35
CA ALA A 87 -4.14 6.81 14.26
C ALA A 87 -4.70 6.88 15.69
N ASN A 88 -4.97 8.09 16.21
CA ASN A 88 -5.62 8.28 17.51
C ASN A 88 -7.03 7.65 17.54
N LYS A 89 -7.82 7.88 16.46
CA LYS A 89 -9.14 7.27 16.36
C LYS A 89 -9.07 5.74 16.42
N PHE A 90 -8.16 5.12 15.70
CA PHE A 90 -7.96 3.67 15.72
C PHE A 90 -7.55 3.16 17.10
N ALA A 91 -6.76 3.94 17.85
CA ALA A 91 -6.41 3.64 19.23
C ALA A 91 -7.64 3.66 20.16
N ASP A 92 -8.44 4.72 20.08
CA ASP A 92 -9.69 4.88 20.84
C ASP A 92 -10.69 3.75 20.52
N ASP A 93 -10.75 3.33 19.27
CA ASP A 93 -11.63 2.24 18.81
C ASP A 93 -11.11 0.83 19.21
N GLY A 94 -9.91 0.74 19.77
CA GLY A 94 -9.30 -0.50 20.22
C GLY A 94 -8.74 -1.40 19.10
N VAL A 95 -8.39 -0.81 17.94
CA VAL A 95 -7.72 -1.48 16.83
C VAL A 95 -6.39 -2.06 17.31
N LYS A 96 -6.04 -3.28 16.86
CA LYS A 96 -4.79 -3.97 17.25
C LYS A 96 -3.74 -4.01 16.15
N PHE A 97 -4.18 -3.84 14.91
CA PHE A 97 -3.34 -3.90 13.73
C PHE A 97 -3.87 -2.97 12.64
N VAL A 98 -2.98 -2.30 11.93
CA VAL A 98 -3.30 -1.43 10.79
C VAL A 98 -2.55 -1.89 9.55
N ALA A 99 -3.30 -2.22 8.48
CA ALA A 99 -2.80 -2.37 7.12
C ALA A 99 -2.78 -0.99 6.45
N GLY A 100 -1.66 -0.32 6.44
CA GLY A 100 -1.55 1.08 5.99
C GLY A 100 -0.38 1.79 6.67
N HIS A 101 -0.24 3.05 6.49
CA HIS A 101 -0.87 3.94 5.51
C HIS A 101 -0.26 3.75 4.10
N PHE A 102 -0.77 4.49 3.11
CA PHE A 102 -0.20 4.49 1.76
C PHE A 102 1.01 5.44 1.67
N CYS A 103 0.81 6.73 1.90
CA CYS A 103 1.86 7.73 1.79
C CYS A 103 2.90 7.63 2.91
N SER A 104 4.20 7.72 2.58
CA SER A 104 5.27 7.74 3.59
C SER A 104 5.14 8.91 4.55
N SER A 105 4.63 10.06 4.06
CA SER A 105 4.30 11.24 4.88
C SER A 105 3.21 10.99 5.92
N SER A 106 2.34 9.99 5.69
CA SER A 106 1.30 9.55 6.61
C SER A 106 1.79 8.43 7.53
N SER A 107 2.44 7.40 6.97
CA SER A 107 2.89 6.23 7.74
C SER A 107 3.87 6.57 8.84
N ILE A 108 4.82 7.47 8.59
CA ILE A 108 5.89 7.80 9.54
C ILE A 108 5.33 8.49 10.80
N PRO A 109 4.54 9.57 10.72
CA PRO A 109 3.98 10.17 11.94
C PRO A 109 2.93 9.28 12.61
N ALA A 110 2.09 8.57 11.86
CA ALA A 110 1.11 7.64 12.43
C ALA A 110 1.77 6.50 13.20
N SER A 111 2.93 5.98 12.73
CA SER A 111 3.65 4.90 13.40
C SER A 111 4.08 5.25 14.83
N LYS A 112 4.33 6.52 15.11
CA LYS A 112 4.68 7.00 16.46
C LYS A 112 3.50 6.87 17.41
N VAL A 113 2.31 7.31 16.98
CA VAL A 113 1.07 7.10 17.73
C VAL A 113 0.82 5.62 17.95
N TYR A 114 0.92 4.81 16.91
CA TYR A 114 0.74 3.36 17.02
C TYR A 114 1.76 2.70 17.96
N THR A 115 3.00 3.23 18.04
CA THR A 115 4.00 2.74 18.98
C THR A 115 3.59 2.99 20.43
N GLU A 116 3.11 4.19 20.73
CA GLU A 116 2.65 4.62 22.05
C GLU A 116 1.41 3.86 22.49
N GLU A 117 0.45 3.67 21.58
CA GLU A 117 -0.82 3.00 21.81
C GLU A 117 -0.78 1.46 21.69
N GLY A 118 0.41 0.91 21.38
CA GLY A 118 0.59 -0.53 21.29
C GLY A 118 -0.12 -1.18 20.10
N ILE A 119 -0.14 -0.51 18.95
CA ILE A 119 -0.75 -1.00 17.70
C ILE A 119 0.35 -1.41 16.72
N LEU A 120 0.18 -2.56 16.05
CA LEU A 120 1.09 -3.01 15.02
C LEU A 120 0.70 -2.41 13.67
N GLN A 121 1.67 -1.93 12.90
CA GLN A 121 1.47 -1.36 11.57
C GLN A 121 2.23 -2.14 10.51
N ILE A 122 1.55 -2.56 9.45
CA ILE A 122 2.17 -3.10 8.24
C ILE A 122 1.73 -2.24 7.06
N THR A 123 2.62 -1.42 6.54
CA THR A 123 2.30 -0.66 5.33
C THR A 123 2.46 -1.52 4.08
N PRO A 124 1.49 -1.47 3.15
CA PRO A 124 1.64 -2.13 1.86
C PRO A 124 2.43 -1.30 0.84
N ALA A 125 2.64 0.00 1.08
CA ALA A 125 3.01 0.95 0.04
C ALA A 125 4.02 2.03 0.44
N SER A 126 4.18 2.34 1.73
CA SER A 126 5.17 3.36 2.14
C SER A 126 6.58 2.81 2.03
N THR A 127 7.32 3.33 1.05
CA THR A 127 8.64 2.83 0.65
C THR A 127 9.81 3.61 1.26
N ASN A 128 9.58 4.81 1.82
CA ASN A 128 10.65 5.61 2.38
C ASN A 128 11.41 4.85 3.48
N PRO A 129 12.76 4.78 3.40
CA PRO A 129 13.60 4.07 4.38
C PRO A 129 13.35 4.47 5.84
N LYS A 130 13.06 5.75 6.08
CA LYS A 130 12.84 6.28 7.43
C LYS A 130 11.72 5.57 8.20
N PHE A 131 10.71 5.04 7.52
CA PHE A 131 9.61 4.36 8.18
C PHE A 131 10.06 3.20 9.08
N THR A 132 11.09 2.44 8.66
CA THR A 132 11.66 1.34 9.44
C THR A 132 13.02 1.65 10.04
N ASP A 133 13.80 2.57 9.46
CA ASP A 133 15.08 2.98 10.00
C ASP A 133 14.91 3.80 11.29
N GLU A 134 13.88 4.65 11.36
CA GLU A 134 13.48 5.42 12.53
C GLU A 134 12.29 4.79 13.27
N GLY A 135 11.79 3.65 12.77
CA GLY A 135 10.64 2.94 13.30
C GLY A 135 10.95 2.18 14.59
N ALA A 136 9.89 1.84 15.31
CA ALA A 136 9.97 1.07 16.54
C ALA A 136 9.68 -0.43 16.30
N TRP A 137 9.31 -1.12 17.35
CA TRP A 137 9.00 -2.57 17.34
C TRP A 137 7.83 -2.92 16.41
N ASN A 138 6.93 -1.99 16.15
CA ASN A 138 5.61 -2.14 15.52
C ASN A 138 5.57 -1.84 14.02
N THR A 139 6.67 -1.43 13.39
CA THR A 139 6.69 -1.04 11.97
C THR A 139 7.14 -2.17 11.06
N PHE A 140 6.31 -2.49 10.05
CA PHE A 140 6.57 -3.49 9.03
C PHE A 140 6.07 -3.00 7.67
N ARG A 141 6.55 -3.64 6.58
CA ARG A 141 6.04 -3.38 5.23
C ARG A 141 5.95 -4.66 4.40
N THR A 142 4.99 -4.73 3.49
CA THR A 142 4.93 -5.79 2.48
C THR A 142 5.52 -5.36 1.13
N CYS A 143 5.74 -4.06 0.93
CA CYS A 143 6.45 -3.49 -0.22
C CYS A 143 7.97 -3.45 0.01
N GLY A 144 8.73 -3.04 -1.02
CA GLY A 144 10.15 -2.73 -0.91
C GLY A 144 10.43 -1.33 -0.35
N ARG A 145 11.67 -0.86 -0.54
CA ARG A 145 12.18 0.42 -0.05
C ARG A 145 12.69 1.30 -1.20
N ASP A 146 12.67 2.62 -0.99
CA ASP A 146 13.14 3.60 -1.96
C ASP A 146 14.64 3.47 -2.24
N ASP A 147 15.47 3.04 -1.28
CA ASP A 147 16.89 2.80 -1.52
C ASP A 147 17.12 1.64 -2.50
N GLN A 148 16.32 0.57 -2.44
CA GLN A 148 16.36 -0.54 -3.41
C GLN A 148 15.85 -0.10 -4.79
N GLN A 149 14.76 0.66 -4.82
CA GLN A 149 14.16 1.18 -6.04
C GLN A 149 15.08 2.22 -6.71
N GLY A 150 15.62 3.14 -5.92
CA GLY A 150 16.54 4.17 -6.37
C GLY A 150 17.87 3.60 -6.89
N GLU A 151 18.34 2.47 -6.33
CA GLU A 151 19.49 1.74 -6.84
C GLU A 151 19.24 1.26 -8.27
N VAL A 152 18.11 0.60 -8.53
CA VAL A 152 17.73 0.14 -9.88
C VAL A 152 17.62 1.32 -10.84
N ALA A 153 16.91 2.37 -10.47
CA ALA A 153 16.71 3.55 -11.32
C ALA A 153 18.02 4.28 -11.60
N GLY A 154 18.82 4.53 -10.56
CA GLY A 154 20.10 5.23 -10.67
C GLY A 154 21.12 4.51 -11.53
N HIS A 155 21.25 3.19 -11.35
CA HIS A 155 22.13 2.37 -12.19
C HIS A 155 21.67 2.34 -13.65
N THR A 156 20.37 2.13 -13.89
CA THR A 156 19.82 2.15 -15.26
C THR A 156 20.11 3.49 -15.97
N ILE A 157 19.86 4.61 -15.28
CA ILE A 157 20.15 5.94 -15.85
C ILE A 157 21.64 6.11 -16.16
N ALA A 158 22.53 5.63 -15.30
CA ALA A 158 23.97 5.79 -15.47
C ALA A 158 24.54 4.88 -16.58
N THR A 159 23.96 3.72 -16.81
CA THR A 159 24.48 2.73 -17.76
C THR A 159 23.79 2.78 -19.14
N GLU A 160 22.47 2.73 -19.16
CA GLU A 160 21.69 2.66 -20.40
C GLU A 160 21.43 4.04 -21.01
N TYR A 161 21.38 5.08 -20.15
CA TYR A 161 21.10 6.45 -20.56
C TYR A 161 22.30 7.40 -20.33
N LYS A 162 23.53 6.85 -20.40
CA LYS A 162 24.79 7.59 -20.12
C LYS A 162 24.93 8.90 -20.90
N ASP A 163 24.45 8.93 -22.15
CA ASP A 163 24.58 10.10 -23.04
C ASP A 163 23.41 11.09 -22.92
N ARG A 164 22.42 10.80 -22.03
CA ARG A 164 21.27 11.67 -21.84
C ARG A 164 21.57 12.80 -20.84
N LYS A 165 20.98 13.97 -21.09
CA LYS A 165 21.01 15.09 -20.15
C LYS A 165 19.82 14.96 -19.19
N VAL A 166 20.11 14.64 -17.95
CA VAL A 166 19.15 14.20 -16.95
C VAL A 166 18.62 15.34 -16.10
N ALA A 167 17.32 15.45 -15.98
CA ALA A 167 16.69 16.19 -14.88
C ALA A 167 16.09 15.19 -13.87
N ILE A 168 16.23 15.48 -12.59
CA ILE A 168 15.52 14.82 -11.51
C ILE A 168 14.53 15.83 -10.94
N LEU A 169 13.23 15.50 -11.01
CA LEU A 169 12.14 16.32 -10.49
C LEU A 169 11.56 15.67 -9.23
N GLN A 170 11.10 16.46 -8.26
CA GLN A 170 10.51 15.92 -7.04
C GLN A 170 9.46 16.89 -6.44
N ASP A 171 8.53 16.34 -5.66
CA ASP A 171 7.33 17.06 -5.16
C ASP A 171 7.45 17.59 -3.72
N ASN A 172 8.64 17.58 -3.13
CA ASN A 172 8.91 17.93 -1.72
C ASN A 172 8.20 17.06 -0.66
N THR A 173 7.44 16.03 -1.05
CA THR A 173 6.90 15.09 -0.07
C THR A 173 8.00 14.20 0.50
N THR A 174 7.72 13.56 1.63
CA THR A 174 8.64 12.60 2.24
C THR A 174 8.99 11.46 1.26
N TYR A 175 7.99 11.00 0.48
CA TYR A 175 8.17 9.96 -0.53
C TYR A 175 8.90 10.52 -1.77
N GLY A 176 8.32 11.51 -2.45
CA GLY A 176 8.84 11.93 -3.75
C GLY A 176 10.24 12.52 -3.70
N LYS A 177 10.54 13.32 -2.68
CA LYS A 177 11.93 13.77 -2.43
C LYS A 177 12.84 12.59 -2.04
N GLY A 178 12.35 11.66 -1.23
CA GLY A 178 13.12 10.49 -0.79
C GLY A 178 13.59 9.63 -1.94
N ILE A 179 12.68 9.20 -2.82
CA ILE A 179 13.02 8.36 -3.98
C ILE A 179 13.89 9.11 -5.00
N ALA A 180 13.68 10.42 -5.18
CA ALA A 180 14.52 11.25 -6.03
C ALA A 180 15.96 11.33 -5.50
N ASP A 181 16.12 11.53 -4.19
CA ASP A 181 17.44 11.58 -3.53
C ASP A 181 18.16 10.23 -3.62
N GLU A 182 17.48 9.11 -3.40
CA GLU A 182 18.08 7.77 -3.53
C GLU A 182 18.49 7.49 -4.99
N THR A 183 17.64 7.79 -5.97
CA THR A 183 17.99 7.65 -7.39
C THR A 183 19.19 8.50 -7.77
N LYS A 184 19.21 9.76 -7.35
CA LYS A 184 20.35 10.66 -7.54
C LYS A 184 21.62 10.11 -6.91
N LYS A 185 21.56 9.62 -5.69
CA LYS A 185 22.69 9.04 -4.96
C LYS A 185 23.33 7.88 -5.73
N PHE A 186 22.52 6.91 -6.18
CA PHE A 186 23.04 5.76 -6.91
C PHE A 186 23.51 6.11 -8.31
N MET A 187 22.80 7.00 -9.03
CA MET A 187 23.24 7.52 -10.32
C MET A 187 24.58 8.23 -10.21
N ASN A 188 24.75 9.07 -9.20
CA ASN A 188 26.03 9.80 -8.98
C ASN A 188 27.15 8.85 -8.55
N ALA A 189 26.89 7.85 -7.72
CA ALA A 189 27.86 6.82 -7.36
C ALA A 189 28.32 6.00 -8.58
N ALA A 190 27.45 5.80 -9.58
CA ALA A 190 27.77 5.17 -10.85
C ALA A 190 28.43 6.12 -11.87
N GLY A 191 28.84 7.33 -11.45
CA GLY A 191 29.62 8.27 -12.25
C GLY A 191 28.82 9.23 -13.13
N LYS A 192 27.48 9.21 -13.06
CA LYS A 192 26.61 10.12 -13.82
C LYS A 192 25.96 11.16 -12.91
N LYS A 193 26.00 12.44 -13.34
CA LYS A 193 25.35 13.54 -12.63
C LYS A 193 24.17 14.08 -13.40
N GLU A 194 23.17 14.51 -12.65
CA GLU A 194 22.05 15.27 -13.16
C GLU A 194 22.48 16.67 -13.63
N ALA A 195 21.87 17.16 -14.70
CA ALA A 195 22.01 18.54 -15.14
C ALA A 195 21.04 19.47 -14.40
N MET A 196 19.95 18.92 -13.85
CA MET A 196 18.94 19.67 -13.09
C MET A 196 18.39 18.80 -11.98
N TYR A 197 18.27 19.36 -10.77
CA TYR A 197 17.49 18.82 -9.67
C TYR A 197 16.50 19.88 -9.23
N GLN A 198 15.21 19.65 -9.45
CA GLN A 198 14.18 20.69 -9.34
C GLN A 198 12.96 20.14 -8.58
N ALA A 199 12.52 20.92 -7.58
CA ALA A 199 11.21 20.69 -6.97
C ALA A 199 10.08 21.25 -7.82
N TYR A 200 8.94 20.58 -7.80
CA TYR A 200 7.66 21.10 -8.25
C TYR A 200 6.66 21.11 -7.10
N VAL A 201 5.61 21.92 -7.22
CA VAL A 201 4.57 22.03 -6.19
C VAL A 201 3.46 21.02 -6.52
N PRO A 202 3.14 20.06 -5.62
CA PRO A 202 2.02 19.18 -5.83
C PRO A 202 0.69 19.93 -5.76
N GLY A 203 -0.35 19.40 -6.43
CA GLY A 203 -1.68 20.01 -6.48
C GLY A 203 -1.85 21.11 -7.51
N GLU A 204 -0.78 21.58 -8.15
CA GLU A 204 -0.88 22.53 -9.25
C GLU A 204 -1.46 21.88 -10.51
N SER A 205 -2.12 22.67 -11.33
CA SER A 205 -2.65 22.23 -12.63
C SER A 205 -1.77 22.65 -13.81
N ASP A 206 -0.86 23.61 -13.60
CA ASP A 206 -0.01 24.19 -14.64
C ASP A 206 1.48 24.04 -14.31
N TYR A 207 2.17 23.26 -15.11
CA TYR A 207 3.61 23.04 -15.07
C TYR A 207 4.33 23.56 -16.31
N THR A 208 3.69 24.40 -17.13
CA THR A 208 4.25 24.92 -18.39
C THR A 208 5.58 25.63 -18.21
N ALA A 209 5.73 26.42 -17.14
CA ALA A 209 6.98 27.09 -16.81
C ALA A 209 8.11 26.10 -16.45
N LEU A 210 7.79 25.01 -15.76
CA LEU A 210 8.75 23.94 -15.47
C LEU A 210 9.20 23.25 -16.77
N VAL A 211 8.26 22.92 -17.64
CA VAL A 211 8.55 22.29 -18.94
C VAL A 211 9.41 23.21 -19.82
N SER A 212 9.13 24.53 -19.85
CA SER A 212 9.94 25.50 -20.58
C SER A 212 11.40 25.48 -20.10
N ARG A 213 11.64 25.46 -18.79
CA ARG A 213 13.00 25.37 -18.23
C ARG A 213 13.71 24.06 -18.60
N LEU A 214 12.98 22.94 -18.65
CA LEU A 214 13.54 21.66 -19.11
C LEU A 214 14.00 21.72 -20.56
N LYS A 215 13.18 22.37 -21.43
CA LYS A 215 13.52 22.57 -22.85
C LYS A 215 14.73 23.48 -23.01
N GLU A 216 14.74 24.64 -22.37
CA GLU A 216 15.84 25.61 -22.41
C GLU A 216 17.16 24.97 -21.92
N ALA A 217 17.08 24.12 -20.90
CA ALA A 217 18.21 23.36 -20.40
C ALA A 217 18.62 22.19 -21.31
N GLY A 218 17.87 21.90 -22.38
CA GLY A 218 18.16 20.78 -23.29
C GLY A 218 18.02 19.41 -22.61
N ILE A 219 17.15 19.27 -21.62
CA ILE A 219 16.88 17.99 -20.94
C ILE A 219 16.23 17.01 -21.92
N ASN A 220 16.71 15.78 -21.93
CA ASN A 220 16.17 14.71 -22.78
C ASN A 220 15.94 13.39 -22.03
N LEU A 221 16.12 13.39 -20.68
CA LEU A 221 15.64 12.37 -19.77
C LEU A 221 15.18 13.05 -18.49
N VAL A 222 13.99 12.69 -18.02
CA VAL A 222 13.42 13.17 -16.75
C VAL A 222 13.12 11.97 -15.86
N TYR A 223 13.70 11.98 -14.66
CA TYR A 223 13.30 11.08 -13.59
C TYR A 223 12.41 11.84 -12.60
N PHE A 224 11.29 11.23 -12.24
CA PHE A 224 10.33 11.81 -11.31
C PHE A 224 10.39 11.15 -9.93
N GLY A 225 10.36 11.96 -8.89
CA GLY A 225 10.01 11.57 -7.54
C GLY A 225 8.71 12.28 -7.16
N GLY A 226 7.63 11.52 -7.04
CA GLY A 226 6.29 12.08 -6.76
C GLY A 226 5.18 11.13 -7.16
N TYR A 227 3.97 11.65 -7.32
CA TYR A 227 2.80 10.84 -7.57
C TYR A 227 2.27 10.97 -9.01
N HIS A 228 1.46 10.01 -9.41
CA HIS A 228 0.95 9.81 -10.76
C HIS A 228 0.22 11.02 -11.33
N LYS A 229 -0.49 11.80 -10.50
CA LYS A 229 -1.30 12.93 -10.95
C LYS A 229 -0.43 14.03 -11.55
N GLU A 230 0.51 14.53 -10.79
CA GLU A 230 1.42 15.60 -11.22
C GLU A 230 2.34 15.11 -12.35
N ILE A 231 2.85 13.89 -12.23
CA ILE A 231 3.71 13.30 -13.26
C ILE A 231 2.94 13.19 -14.58
N GLY A 232 1.69 12.71 -14.55
CA GLY A 232 0.84 12.64 -15.74
C GLY A 232 0.58 14.01 -16.37
N GLN A 233 0.34 15.04 -15.57
CA GLN A 233 0.15 16.41 -16.03
C GLN A 233 1.44 16.99 -16.64
N ILE A 234 2.59 16.80 -15.98
CA ILE A 234 3.88 17.27 -16.49
C ILE A 234 4.21 16.61 -17.84
N VAL A 235 4.04 15.28 -17.94
CA VAL A 235 4.27 14.53 -19.18
C VAL A 235 3.35 15.03 -20.31
N LYS A 236 2.06 15.26 -20.01
CA LYS A 236 1.08 15.80 -20.96
C LYS A 236 1.48 17.19 -21.45
N GLN A 237 1.83 18.08 -20.54
CA GLN A 237 2.23 19.46 -20.88
C GLN A 237 3.58 19.49 -21.60
N ALA A 238 4.49 18.58 -21.28
CA ALA A 238 5.75 18.39 -21.98
C ALA A 238 5.53 18.01 -23.44
N ALA A 239 4.62 17.07 -23.71
CA ALA A 239 4.24 16.70 -25.07
C ALA A 239 3.60 17.86 -25.83
N GLN A 240 2.71 18.63 -25.19
CA GLN A 240 2.08 19.82 -25.78
C GLN A 240 3.10 20.89 -26.17
N GLN A 241 4.16 21.06 -25.40
CA GLN A 241 5.26 21.97 -25.71
C GLN A 241 6.33 21.39 -26.64
N GLY A 242 6.17 20.13 -27.08
CA GLY A 242 7.11 19.46 -27.95
C GLY A 242 8.46 19.12 -27.29
N LEU A 243 8.50 18.94 -25.96
CA LEU A 243 9.68 18.42 -25.28
C LEU A 243 9.80 16.92 -25.58
N LYS A 244 10.90 16.55 -26.24
CA LYS A 244 11.22 15.15 -26.52
C LYS A 244 12.19 14.64 -25.48
N ALA A 245 11.69 13.90 -24.52
CA ALA A 245 12.47 13.30 -23.45
C ALA A 245 12.00 11.87 -23.15
N THR A 246 12.90 11.07 -22.60
CA THR A 246 12.55 9.80 -21.94
C THR A 246 12.06 10.13 -20.53
N TYR A 247 10.96 9.53 -20.11
CA TYR A 247 10.36 9.75 -18.80
C TYR A 247 10.45 8.48 -17.97
N LEU A 248 11.06 8.60 -16.81
CA LEU A 248 11.22 7.52 -15.84
C LEU A 248 10.56 7.93 -14.51
N GLY A 249 9.82 7.04 -13.91
CA GLY A 249 9.14 7.30 -12.66
C GLY A 249 9.24 6.15 -11.66
N PRO A 250 8.76 6.38 -10.45
CA PRO A 250 8.73 5.38 -9.39
C PRO A 250 7.43 4.55 -9.41
N ASP A 251 7.28 3.74 -8.39
CA ASP A 251 6.14 2.83 -8.17
C ASP A 251 4.77 3.51 -8.00
N SER A 252 4.73 4.81 -7.79
CA SER A 252 3.48 5.60 -7.75
C SER A 252 2.77 5.74 -9.09
N LEU A 253 3.34 5.20 -10.18
CA LEU A 253 2.69 5.17 -11.49
C LEU A 253 1.86 3.90 -11.76
N VAL A 254 1.73 2.99 -10.78
CA VAL A 254 1.00 1.72 -10.93
C VAL A 254 -0.51 1.90 -10.73
N THR A 255 -1.09 2.85 -11.45
CA THR A 255 -2.54 3.11 -11.48
C THR A 255 -2.96 3.57 -12.87
N LYS A 256 -4.09 3.07 -13.37
CA LYS A 256 -4.67 3.49 -14.66
C LYS A 256 -4.99 4.99 -14.71
N GLU A 257 -5.12 5.63 -13.54
CA GLU A 257 -5.34 7.08 -13.45
C GLU A 257 -4.18 7.88 -14.06
N PHE A 258 -2.94 7.36 -13.98
CA PHE A 258 -1.81 7.98 -14.69
C PHE A 258 -2.08 8.14 -16.19
N TRP A 259 -2.57 7.09 -16.84
CA TRP A 259 -2.90 7.15 -18.26
C TRP A 259 -4.11 8.03 -18.55
N GLN A 260 -5.11 8.02 -17.70
CA GLN A 260 -6.28 8.90 -17.85
C GLN A 260 -5.88 10.37 -17.85
N ILE A 261 -4.87 10.74 -17.07
CA ILE A 261 -4.37 12.12 -16.96
C ILE A 261 -3.41 12.45 -18.12
N SER A 262 -2.42 11.60 -18.36
CA SER A 262 -1.38 11.83 -19.37
C SER A 262 -1.89 11.65 -20.80
N GLY A 263 -2.89 10.77 -20.98
CA GLY A 263 -3.36 10.34 -22.29
C GLY A 263 -2.24 9.70 -23.12
N PRO A 264 -2.26 9.85 -24.45
CA PRO A 264 -1.21 9.32 -25.34
C PRO A 264 0.21 9.85 -25.05
N ALA A 265 0.35 10.94 -24.30
CA ALA A 265 1.65 11.44 -23.86
C ALA A 265 2.32 10.51 -22.83
N GLY A 266 1.55 9.66 -22.16
CA GLY A 266 2.05 8.63 -21.25
C GLY A 266 2.69 7.42 -21.94
N GLU A 267 2.58 7.34 -23.27
CA GLU A 267 3.19 6.25 -24.07
C GLU A 267 4.69 6.23 -23.87
N GLY A 268 5.23 5.03 -23.56
CA GLY A 268 6.66 4.85 -23.33
C GLY A 268 7.20 5.39 -22.00
N VAL A 269 6.36 5.91 -21.12
CA VAL A 269 6.77 6.26 -19.76
C VAL A 269 7.10 4.96 -19.01
N MET A 270 8.28 4.92 -18.41
CA MET A 270 8.75 3.76 -17.66
C MET A 270 8.66 4.02 -16.16
N MET A 271 8.45 2.95 -15.39
CA MET A 271 8.41 3.03 -13.94
C MET A 271 9.03 1.79 -13.31
N THR A 272 9.53 1.94 -12.09
CA THR A 272 9.99 0.81 -11.28
C THR A 272 8.87 0.33 -10.37
N PHE A 273 8.63 -0.99 -10.34
CA PHE A 273 7.74 -1.66 -9.41
C PHE A 273 8.24 -3.09 -9.18
N PRO A 274 7.92 -3.77 -8.08
CA PRO A 274 8.25 -5.19 -7.95
C PRO A 274 7.56 -6.04 -9.03
N ALA A 275 8.11 -7.23 -9.30
CA ALA A 275 7.51 -8.15 -10.27
C ALA A 275 6.03 -8.41 -9.94
N ASP A 276 5.19 -8.46 -10.97
CA ASP A 276 3.73 -8.47 -10.85
C ASP A 276 3.22 -9.68 -10.05
N PRO A 277 2.70 -9.48 -8.85
CA PRO A 277 2.23 -10.58 -8.00
C PRO A 277 1.00 -11.28 -8.58
N ARG A 278 0.24 -10.66 -9.51
CA ARG A 278 -0.92 -11.27 -10.18
C ARG A 278 -0.53 -12.53 -10.96
N ASN A 279 0.73 -12.64 -11.36
CA ASN A 279 1.29 -13.78 -12.10
C ASN A 279 1.76 -14.92 -11.20
N LEU A 280 1.77 -14.74 -9.87
CA LEU A 280 2.21 -15.76 -8.94
C LEU A 280 1.13 -16.84 -8.73
N PRO A 281 1.50 -18.13 -8.68
CA PRO A 281 0.56 -19.20 -8.35
C PRO A 281 -0.14 -18.98 -7.00
N SER A 282 0.55 -18.39 -6.03
CA SER A 282 0.02 -18.06 -4.69
C SER A 282 -1.10 -17.00 -4.73
N ALA A 283 -1.12 -16.12 -5.73
CA ALA A 283 -2.13 -15.08 -5.88
C ALA A 283 -3.35 -15.54 -6.68
N LYS A 284 -3.22 -16.63 -7.48
CA LYS A 284 -4.21 -17.00 -8.48
C LYS A 284 -5.66 -17.02 -7.96
N ALA A 285 -5.90 -17.67 -6.84
CA ALA A 285 -7.25 -17.80 -6.29
C ALA A 285 -7.85 -16.43 -5.92
N VAL A 286 -7.05 -15.55 -5.32
CA VAL A 286 -7.48 -14.20 -4.91
C VAL A 286 -7.67 -13.31 -6.12
N VAL A 287 -6.80 -13.39 -7.12
CA VAL A 287 -6.95 -12.67 -8.40
C VAL A 287 -8.23 -13.08 -9.11
N ASP A 288 -8.54 -14.38 -9.14
CA ASP A 288 -9.78 -14.89 -9.74
C ASP A 288 -11.04 -14.35 -9.01
N GLU A 289 -10.99 -14.23 -7.66
CA GLU A 289 -12.10 -13.63 -6.90
C GLU A 289 -12.26 -12.13 -7.20
N PHE A 290 -11.18 -11.37 -7.33
CA PHE A 290 -11.24 -9.97 -7.75
C PHE A 290 -11.84 -9.83 -9.15
N LYS A 291 -11.42 -10.66 -10.10
CA LYS A 291 -11.95 -10.67 -11.46
C LYS A 291 -13.45 -10.96 -11.52
N LYS A 292 -13.96 -11.89 -10.69
CA LYS A 292 -15.41 -12.16 -10.58
C LYS A 292 -16.20 -10.94 -10.11
N LYS A 293 -15.56 -10.07 -9.31
CA LYS A 293 -16.14 -8.80 -8.85
C LYS A 293 -15.95 -7.65 -9.84
N GLY A 294 -15.32 -7.88 -10.99
CA GLY A 294 -14.98 -6.85 -11.97
C GLY A 294 -13.88 -5.90 -11.51
N ILE A 295 -13.05 -6.32 -10.54
CA ILE A 295 -11.95 -5.54 -9.99
C ILE A 295 -10.63 -6.09 -10.57
N ASP A 296 -9.81 -5.20 -11.15
CA ASP A 296 -8.42 -5.50 -11.46
C ASP A 296 -7.58 -5.26 -10.21
N PRO A 297 -6.95 -6.30 -9.61
CA PRO A 297 -6.13 -6.12 -8.42
C PRO A 297 -4.74 -5.55 -8.77
N GLU A 298 -4.72 -4.37 -9.43
CA GLU A 298 -3.51 -3.64 -9.79
C GLU A 298 -2.79 -3.03 -8.57
N GLY A 299 -1.55 -2.64 -8.78
CA GLY A 299 -0.77 -1.87 -7.82
C GLY A 299 -0.68 -2.55 -6.46
N TYR A 300 -1.19 -1.88 -5.44
CA TYR A 300 -1.05 -2.28 -4.04
C TYR A 300 -2.18 -3.14 -3.47
N VAL A 301 -3.16 -3.55 -4.30
CA VAL A 301 -4.28 -4.39 -3.84
C VAL A 301 -3.78 -5.67 -3.17
N LEU A 302 -2.91 -6.43 -3.86
CA LEU A 302 -2.38 -7.70 -3.34
C LEU A 302 -1.38 -7.48 -2.21
N TYR A 303 -0.67 -6.36 -2.18
CA TYR A 303 0.22 -5.99 -1.07
C TYR A 303 -0.57 -5.71 0.22
N THR A 304 -1.72 -5.06 0.10
CA THR A 304 -2.61 -4.81 1.24
C THR A 304 -3.27 -6.10 1.72
N TYR A 305 -3.72 -6.93 0.79
CA TYR A 305 -4.20 -8.27 1.12
C TYR A 305 -3.15 -9.05 1.92
N ALA A 306 -1.89 -9.07 1.44
CA ALA A 306 -0.79 -9.75 2.09
C ALA A 306 -0.46 -9.18 3.49
N ALA A 307 -0.61 -7.88 3.70
CA ALA A 307 -0.41 -7.26 5.01
C ALA A 307 -1.39 -7.80 6.06
N VAL A 308 -2.67 -7.93 5.68
CA VAL A 308 -3.69 -8.53 6.56
C VAL A 308 -3.46 -10.03 6.72
N GLN A 309 -3.11 -10.73 5.64
CA GLN A 309 -2.85 -12.17 5.63
C GLN A 309 -1.68 -12.52 6.56
N VAL A 310 -0.54 -11.87 6.41
CA VAL A 310 0.67 -12.19 7.19
C VAL A 310 0.48 -11.87 8.68
N TRP A 311 -0.25 -10.79 8.99
CA TRP A 311 -0.62 -10.50 10.37
C TRP A 311 -1.50 -11.59 10.98
N ALA A 312 -2.51 -12.05 10.24
CA ALA A 312 -3.43 -13.08 10.71
C ALA A 312 -2.72 -14.42 10.95
N GLU A 313 -1.81 -14.80 10.07
CA GLU A 313 -1.00 -16.02 10.22
C GLU A 313 -0.04 -15.90 11.41
N ALA A 314 0.64 -14.77 11.57
CA ALA A 314 1.53 -14.54 12.71
C ALA A 314 0.77 -14.53 14.05
N ALA A 315 -0.41 -13.91 14.09
CA ALA A 315 -1.27 -13.91 15.28
C ALA A 315 -1.76 -15.34 15.63
N THR A 316 -2.12 -16.11 14.61
CA THR A 316 -2.53 -17.51 14.79
C THR A 316 -1.37 -18.37 15.31
N LYS A 317 -0.18 -18.24 14.73
CA LYS A 317 1.02 -18.98 15.14
C LYS A 317 1.48 -18.60 16.54
N ALA A 318 1.44 -17.29 16.88
CA ALA A 318 1.74 -16.80 18.21
C ALA A 318 0.64 -17.12 19.25
N ASN A 319 -0.50 -17.66 18.80
CA ASN A 319 -1.70 -17.93 19.60
C ASN A 319 -2.18 -16.69 20.42
N THR A 320 -2.07 -15.50 19.82
CA THR A 320 -2.44 -14.24 20.48
C THR A 320 -2.63 -13.11 19.45
N THR A 321 -3.44 -12.11 19.83
CA THR A 321 -3.53 -10.84 19.09
C THR A 321 -2.78 -9.70 19.79
N ASP A 322 -1.98 -9.99 20.82
CA ASP A 322 -1.09 -9.00 21.44
C ASP A 322 -0.10 -8.46 20.41
N PRO A 323 -0.12 -7.15 20.11
CA PRO A 323 0.67 -6.61 18.99
C PRO A 323 2.17 -6.80 19.14
N LYS A 324 2.72 -6.76 20.36
CA LYS A 324 4.15 -6.96 20.60
C LYS A 324 4.58 -8.40 20.36
N LYS A 325 3.74 -9.35 20.77
CA LYS A 325 4.02 -10.78 20.54
C LYS A 325 3.89 -11.14 19.06
N VAL A 326 2.87 -10.59 18.38
CA VAL A 326 2.71 -10.77 16.93
C VAL A 326 3.88 -10.14 16.17
N ALA A 327 4.35 -8.95 16.56
CA ALA A 327 5.53 -8.32 15.96
C ALA A 327 6.81 -9.16 16.15
N ALA A 328 6.99 -9.77 17.32
CA ALA A 328 8.11 -10.68 17.57
C ALA A 328 8.02 -11.93 16.67
N GLU A 329 6.82 -12.51 16.54
CA GLU A 329 6.58 -13.66 15.68
C GLU A 329 6.81 -13.34 14.20
N LEU A 330 6.36 -12.16 13.73
CA LEU A 330 6.63 -11.72 12.35
C LEU A 330 8.13 -11.71 12.02
N LYS A 331 8.97 -11.27 12.95
CA LYS A 331 10.44 -11.18 12.77
C LYS A 331 11.15 -12.52 12.84
N SER A 332 10.64 -13.48 13.60
CA SER A 332 11.31 -14.75 13.88
C SER A 332 10.66 -15.96 13.20
N GLY A 333 9.38 -15.91 12.89
CA GLY A 333 8.57 -17.06 12.55
C GLY A 333 8.45 -17.38 11.05
N GLY A 334 8.98 -16.53 10.20
CA GLY A 334 8.92 -16.72 8.74
C GLY A 334 9.78 -17.86 8.20
N PRO A 335 9.73 -18.19 6.90
CA PRO A 335 9.01 -17.45 5.87
C PRO A 335 7.48 -17.57 5.97
N TRP A 336 6.77 -16.50 5.65
CA TRP A 336 5.32 -16.42 5.70
C TRP A 336 4.74 -16.62 4.29
N PRO A 337 3.90 -17.65 4.08
CA PRO A 337 3.23 -17.84 2.80
C PRO A 337 2.15 -16.77 2.61
N THR A 338 2.22 -16.04 1.51
CA THR A 338 1.26 -14.98 1.18
C THR A 338 0.91 -15.00 -0.30
N VAL A 339 -0.05 -14.18 -0.70
CA VAL A 339 -0.34 -13.95 -2.13
C VAL A 339 0.86 -13.36 -2.88
N LEU A 340 1.82 -12.75 -2.18
CA LEU A 340 3.10 -12.27 -2.74
C LEU A 340 4.18 -13.35 -2.80
N GLY A 341 3.83 -14.61 -2.57
CA GLY A 341 4.79 -15.70 -2.32
C GLY A 341 5.24 -15.74 -0.86
N ASN A 342 6.38 -16.36 -0.61
CA ASN A 342 6.94 -16.45 0.73
C ASN A 342 7.69 -15.15 1.07
N ILE A 343 7.25 -14.44 2.11
CA ILE A 343 7.92 -13.24 2.63
C ILE A 343 8.56 -13.52 4.00
N SER A 344 9.66 -12.83 4.26
CA SER A 344 10.36 -12.84 5.56
C SER A 344 10.74 -11.42 5.92
N TYR A 345 10.83 -11.14 7.21
CA TYR A 345 11.18 -9.83 7.72
C TYR A 345 12.60 -9.78 8.28
N ASN A 346 13.29 -8.67 8.06
CA ASN A 346 14.52 -8.36 8.77
C ASN A 346 14.22 -7.81 10.18
N LYS A 347 15.27 -7.48 10.94
CA LYS A 347 15.13 -6.94 12.31
C LYS A 347 14.38 -5.61 12.37
N LYS A 348 14.38 -4.82 11.29
CA LYS A 348 13.69 -3.53 11.20
C LYS A 348 12.21 -3.66 10.82
N GLY A 349 11.79 -4.80 10.23
CA GLY A 349 10.44 -5.02 9.73
C GLY A 349 10.31 -4.83 8.22
N ASP A 350 11.42 -4.72 7.48
CA ASP A 350 11.40 -4.73 6.02
C ASP A 350 11.36 -6.15 5.49
N VAL A 351 10.71 -6.37 4.34
CA VAL A 351 10.80 -7.63 3.61
C VAL A 351 12.24 -7.87 3.15
N THR A 352 12.72 -9.09 3.29
CA THR A 352 14.11 -9.44 2.95
C THR A 352 14.38 -9.56 1.45
N LYS A 353 13.33 -9.64 0.65
CA LYS A 353 13.41 -9.73 -0.82
C LYS A 353 12.36 -8.80 -1.42
N ALA A 354 12.82 -7.74 -2.05
CA ALA A 354 12.01 -6.85 -2.87
C ALA A 354 12.79 -6.62 -4.17
N ASN A 355 12.38 -7.27 -5.23
CA ASN A 355 13.03 -7.17 -6.53
C ASN A 355 12.26 -6.16 -7.38
N TYR A 356 12.77 -4.94 -7.48
CA TYR A 356 12.25 -3.95 -8.40
C TYR A 356 12.69 -4.27 -9.82
N VAL A 357 11.73 -4.14 -10.75
CA VAL A 357 11.92 -4.31 -12.18
C VAL A 357 11.30 -3.12 -12.92
N TRP A 358 11.64 -2.97 -14.19
CA TRP A 358 11.05 -1.92 -15.02
C TRP A 358 9.72 -2.38 -15.62
N TYR A 359 8.79 -1.43 -15.67
CA TYR A 359 7.53 -1.48 -16.43
C TYR A 359 7.51 -0.34 -17.43
N ILE A 360 6.73 -0.51 -18.48
CA ILE A 360 6.49 0.51 -19.49
C ILE A 360 4.99 0.66 -19.71
N TRP A 361 4.54 1.90 -19.83
CA TRP A 361 3.19 2.22 -20.24
C TRP A 361 3.05 2.10 -21.75
N HIS A 362 2.04 1.35 -22.22
CA HIS A 362 1.71 1.12 -23.61
C HIS A 362 0.20 0.92 -23.77
N ASP A 363 -0.42 1.67 -24.70
CA ASP A 363 -1.86 1.58 -25.01
C ASP A 363 -2.78 1.54 -23.78
N GLY A 364 -2.55 2.42 -22.82
CA GLY A 364 -3.38 2.55 -21.61
C GLY A 364 -3.15 1.50 -20.53
N ASN A 365 -2.18 0.63 -20.70
CA ASN A 365 -1.77 -0.38 -19.73
C ASN A 365 -0.27 -0.32 -19.48
N TYR A 366 0.17 -0.87 -18.36
CA TYR A 366 1.58 -1.03 -18.09
C TYR A 366 1.97 -2.52 -18.08
N HIS A 367 3.14 -2.80 -18.57
CA HIS A 367 3.68 -4.15 -18.71
C HIS A 367 5.09 -4.22 -18.15
N GLN A 368 5.41 -5.32 -17.49
CA GLN A 368 6.78 -5.61 -17.06
C GLN A 368 7.66 -5.81 -18.29
N MET A 369 8.84 -5.21 -18.27
CA MET A 369 9.85 -5.29 -19.33
C MET A 369 10.71 -6.54 -19.22
#